data_9f0d466fcf262ecb7f0adcaac66d1a8e
#
_entry.id   9f0d466fcf262ecb7f0adcaac66d1a8e
#
_cell.length_a   1.000
_cell.length_b   1.000
_cell.length_c   1.000
_cell.angle_alpha   90.00
_cell.angle_beta   90.00
_cell.angle_gamma   90.00
#
_symmetry.space_group_name_H-M   'P 1'
#
loop_
_entity.id
_entity.type
_entity.pdbx_description
1 polymer ?
#
loop_
_entity_poly.entity_id
_entity_poly.type
_entity_poly.pdbx_seq_one_letter_code
_entity_poly.pdbx_strand_id
1 'polypeptide(L)'
;MDLKGSKTEKNLMAAFAGESQARNKYNFYAKIAKEEGYEQIAELFDITSGNEKEHAKLWFKALHGDTIPDTLTNLAEAAAGENYEWTDMYTKFAEEAKEEGFLKLAKQFEMVAKIEKEHEERYRKLLENIKNGTVFHSEEKVAWECMECGHLHYGNDAPAKCPVCGADKAKFKRRAVNY
;
A
#
# COMPACT_ATOMS: atom_id res chain seq x y z
N MET A 1 15.30 -20.78 18.56
CA MET A 1 13.91 -20.71 19.10
C MET A 1 13.01 -20.34 17.95
N ASP A 2 11.89 -21.01 17.80
CA ASP A 2 10.91 -20.65 16.75
C ASP A 2 10.06 -19.48 17.26
N LEU A 3 9.93 -18.43 16.45
CA LEU A 3 9.08 -17.27 16.76
C LEU A 3 7.61 -17.62 16.62
N LYS A 4 7.28 -18.48 15.64
CA LYS A 4 5.92 -18.83 15.28
C LYS A 4 5.15 -19.47 16.45
N GLY A 5 3.98 -18.94 16.76
CA GLY A 5 3.12 -19.39 17.86
C GLY A 5 3.54 -18.90 19.26
N SER A 6 4.63 -18.14 19.36
CA SER A 6 5.17 -17.65 20.65
C SER A 6 4.38 -16.42 21.17
N LYS A 7 4.55 -16.12 22.47
CA LYS A 7 4.08 -14.84 23.04
C LYS A 7 4.79 -13.64 22.39
N THR A 8 6.06 -13.81 22.01
CA THR A 8 6.84 -12.76 21.35
C THR A 8 6.30 -12.41 19.99
N GLU A 9 5.85 -13.39 19.19
CA GLU A 9 5.16 -13.12 17.91
C GLU A 9 3.92 -12.25 18.12
N LYS A 10 3.06 -12.62 19.09
CA LYS A 10 1.87 -11.81 19.42
C LYS A 10 2.22 -10.39 19.87
N ASN A 11 3.29 -10.24 20.66
CA ASN A 11 3.77 -8.93 21.09
C ASN A 11 4.29 -8.10 19.90
N LEU A 12 5.00 -8.70 18.97
CA LEU A 12 5.45 -8.03 17.74
C LEU A 12 4.29 -7.58 16.86
N MET A 13 3.26 -8.42 16.69
CA MET A 13 2.03 -8.04 15.97
C MET A 13 1.32 -6.86 16.64
N ALA A 14 1.18 -6.90 17.97
CA ALA A 14 0.56 -5.81 18.74
C ALA A 14 1.39 -4.52 18.66
N ALA A 15 2.72 -4.62 18.75
CA ALA A 15 3.62 -3.48 18.61
C ALA A 15 3.54 -2.87 17.20
N PHE A 16 3.60 -3.69 16.15
CA PHE A 16 3.44 -3.24 14.76
C PHE A 16 2.10 -2.50 14.55
N ALA A 17 1.00 -3.05 15.09
CA ALA A 17 -0.31 -2.40 15.01
C ALA A 17 -0.35 -1.07 15.78
N GLY A 18 0.23 -1.03 16.99
CA GLY A 18 0.31 0.19 17.82
C GLY A 18 1.07 1.33 17.14
N GLU A 19 2.27 1.05 16.64
CA GLU A 19 3.11 2.03 15.93
C GLU A 19 2.46 2.51 14.63
N SER A 20 1.81 1.60 13.89
CA SER A 20 1.08 1.95 12.66
C SER A 20 -0.09 2.90 12.95
N GLN A 21 -0.82 2.68 14.05
CA GLN A 21 -1.88 3.58 14.49
C GLN A 21 -1.32 4.93 14.97
N ALA A 22 -0.26 4.94 15.78
CA ALA A 22 0.39 6.14 16.28
C ALA A 22 0.86 7.03 15.12
N ARG A 23 1.54 6.44 14.12
CA ARG A 23 1.95 7.13 12.90
C ARG A 23 0.79 7.89 12.24
N ASN A 24 -0.34 7.21 11.99
CA ASN A 24 -1.48 7.84 11.34
C ASN A 24 -2.10 8.94 12.21
N LYS A 25 -2.26 8.70 13.51
CA LYS A 25 -2.80 9.69 14.45
C LYS A 25 -1.95 10.96 14.48
N TYR A 26 -0.62 10.83 14.53
CA TYR A 26 0.27 11.99 14.59
C TYR A 26 0.23 12.81 13.30
N ASN A 27 0.08 12.21 12.12
CA ASN A 27 -0.16 12.97 10.89
C ASN A 27 -1.50 13.74 10.94
N PHE A 28 -2.55 13.16 11.52
CA PHE A 28 -3.82 13.88 11.72
C PHE A 28 -3.66 15.04 12.70
N TYR A 29 -2.91 14.83 13.80
CA TYR A 29 -2.65 15.87 14.81
C TYR A 29 -1.77 16.99 14.25
N ALA A 30 -0.74 16.67 13.46
CA ALA A 30 0.08 17.66 12.77
C ALA A 30 -0.76 18.58 11.88
N LYS A 31 -1.72 18.01 11.13
CA LYS A 31 -2.62 18.79 10.29
C LYS A 31 -3.43 19.80 11.11
N ILE A 32 -4.04 19.36 12.21
CA ILE A 32 -4.82 20.25 13.08
C ILE A 32 -3.94 21.33 13.72
N ALA A 33 -2.74 20.96 14.21
CA ALA A 33 -1.83 21.94 14.79
C ALA A 33 -1.43 23.05 13.78
N LYS A 34 -1.23 22.69 12.49
CA LYS A 34 -1.00 23.68 11.42
C LYS A 34 -2.22 24.59 11.20
N GLU A 35 -3.42 24.03 11.16
CA GLU A 35 -4.66 24.80 11.00
C GLU A 35 -4.90 25.78 12.18
N GLU A 36 -4.44 25.42 13.38
CA GLU A 36 -4.51 26.26 14.58
C GLU A 36 -3.33 27.24 14.73
N GLY A 37 -2.33 27.19 13.84
CA GLY A 37 -1.16 28.09 13.83
C GLY A 37 -0.01 27.64 14.75
N TYR A 38 0.00 26.39 15.20
CA TYR A 38 1.06 25.82 16.05
C TYR A 38 2.11 25.07 15.22
N GLU A 39 2.85 25.79 14.37
CA GLU A 39 3.80 25.18 13.41
C GLU A 39 4.86 24.30 14.08
N GLN A 40 5.44 24.71 15.21
CA GLN A 40 6.43 23.90 15.94
C GLN A 40 5.82 22.60 16.48
N ILE A 41 4.58 22.63 16.96
CA ILE A 41 3.89 21.43 17.45
C ILE A 41 3.59 20.48 16.28
N ALA A 42 3.15 21.03 15.16
CA ALA A 42 2.91 20.26 13.94
C ALA A 42 4.17 19.57 13.43
N GLU A 43 5.30 20.29 13.40
CA GLU A 43 6.60 19.72 13.02
C GLU A 43 7.00 18.55 13.94
N LEU A 44 6.83 18.70 15.25
CA LEU A 44 7.13 17.64 16.22
C LEU A 44 6.25 16.40 16.01
N PHE A 45 4.97 16.57 15.70
CA PHE A 45 4.09 15.45 15.32
C PHE A 45 4.52 14.77 14.03
N ASP A 46 4.90 15.53 12.99
CA ASP A 46 5.38 14.97 11.72
C ASP A 46 6.70 14.20 11.91
N ILE A 47 7.64 14.72 12.69
CA ILE A 47 8.90 14.05 13.04
C ILE A 47 8.61 12.74 13.79
N THR A 48 7.77 12.79 14.83
CA THR A 48 7.42 11.62 15.64
C THR A 48 6.69 10.58 14.78
N SER A 49 5.76 10.97 13.90
CA SER A 49 5.12 10.08 12.93
C SER A 49 6.16 9.34 12.06
N GLY A 50 7.25 10.03 11.66
CA GLY A 50 8.38 9.42 10.97
C GLY A 50 9.09 8.36 11.80
N ASN A 51 9.29 8.61 13.10
CA ASN A 51 9.92 7.66 14.02
C ASN A 51 9.04 6.41 14.20
N GLU A 52 7.72 6.57 14.40
CA GLU A 52 6.80 5.45 14.55
C GLU A 52 6.73 4.56 13.30
N LYS A 53 6.91 5.13 12.10
CA LYS A 53 7.08 4.35 10.87
C LYS A 53 8.31 3.44 10.93
N GLU A 54 9.45 3.94 11.45
CA GLU A 54 10.66 3.13 11.55
C GLU A 54 10.53 2.07 12.66
N HIS A 55 9.86 2.36 13.79
CA HIS A 55 9.53 1.37 14.80
C HIS A 55 8.65 0.26 14.23
N ALA A 56 7.55 0.61 13.56
CA ALA A 56 6.67 -0.37 12.89
C ALA A 56 7.45 -1.26 11.92
N LYS A 57 8.37 -0.68 11.14
CA LYS A 57 9.24 -1.41 10.20
C LYS A 57 10.18 -2.40 10.91
N LEU A 58 10.68 -2.08 12.11
CA LEU A 58 11.48 -3.02 12.92
C LEU A 58 10.65 -4.27 13.27
N TRP A 59 9.43 -4.07 13.77
CA TRP A 59 8.54 -5.16 14.17
C TRP A 59 8.07 -5.97 12.97
N PHE A 60 7.75 -5.31 11.86
CA PHE A 60 7.42 -5.97 10.59
C PHE A 60 8.55 -6.88 10.12
N LYS A 61 9.79 -6.38 10.09
CA LYS A 61 10.96 -7.18 9.71
C LYS A 61 11.18 -8.38 10.63
N ALA A 62 11.05 -8.20 11.95
CA ALA A 62 11.18 -9.28 12.92
C ALA A 62 10.13 -10.40 12.69
N LEU A 63 8.91 -10.05 12.28
CA LEU A 63 7.87 -11.00 11.90
C LEU A 63 8.16 -11.74 10.59
N HIS A 64 9.05 -11.20 9.73
CA HIS A 64 9.40 -11.74 8.41
C HIS A 64 10.86 -12.16 8.29
N GLY A 65 11.45 -12.67 9.38
CA GLY A 65 12.84 -13.16 9.39
C GLY A 65 13.87 -12.06 9.16
N ASP A 66 13.69 -10.91 9.79
CA ASP A 66 14.53 -9.70 9.74
C ASP A 66 14.66 -9.05 8.37
N THR A 67 13.75 -9.35 7.45
CA THR A 67 13.73 -8.76 6.10
C THR A 67 12.37 -8.15 5.78
N ILE A 68 12.31 -7.32 4.73
CA ILE A 68 11.06 -7.02 4.03
C ILE A 68 11.01 -8.00 2.86
N PRO A 69 9.94 -8.77 2.69
CA PRO A 69 9.81 -9.72 1.59
C PRO A 69 9.95 -9.08 0.21
N ASP A 70 10.15 -9.90 -0.81
CA ASP A 70 10.23 -9.42 -2.19
C ASP A 70 8.88 -8.92 -2.72
N THR A 71 8.89 -8.28 -3.89
CA THR A 71 7.70 -7.68 -4.49
C THR A 71 6.60 -8.71 -4.78
N LEU A 72 6.95 -9.93 -5.19
CA LEU A 72 5.98 -10.99 -5.47
C LEU A 72 5.25 -11.41 -4.20
N THR A 73 6.00 -11.63 -3.13
CA THR A 73 5.47 -11.97 -1.80
C THR A 73 4.60 -10.82 -1.26
N ASN A 74 5.10 -9.57 -1.32
CA ASN A 74 4.37 -8.41 -0.84
C ASN A 74 3.05 -8.19 -1.60
N LEU A 75 3.02 -8.38 -2.93
CA LEU A 75 1.79 -8.28 -3.72
C LEU A 75 0.79 -9.39 -3.37
N ALA A 76 1.27 -10.60 -3.13
CA ALA A 76 0.40 -11.72 -2.73
C ALA A 76 -0.20 -11.48 -1.34
N GLU A 77 0.61 -11.01 -0.39
CA GLU A 77 0.18 -10.69 0.98
C GLU A 77 -0.81 -9.51 0.98
N ALA A 78 -0.51 -8.44 0.23
CA ALA A 78 -1.42 -7.30 0.08
C ALA A 78 -2.77 -7.75 -0.48
N ALA A 79 -2.77 -8.51 -1.60
CA ALA A 79 -4.02 -9.02 -2.17
C ALA A 79 -4.82 -9.91 -1.20
N ALA A 80 -4.15 -10.71 -0.37
CA ALA A 80 -4.81 -11.52 0.65
C ALA A 80 -5.40 -10.68 1.79
N GLY A 81 -4.69 -9.63 2.20
CA GLY A 81 -5.18 -8.67 3.19
C GLY A 81 -6.44 -7.95 2.73
N GLU A 82 -6.39 -7.33 1.54
CA GLU A 82 -7.55 -6.66 0.96
C GLU A 82 -8.74 -7.62 0.76
N ASN A 83 -8.47 -8.86 0.32
CA ASN A 83 -9.52 -9.89 0.21
C ASN A 83 -10.22 -10.13 1.55
N TYR A 84 -9.47 -10.35 2.63
CA TYR A 84 -10.03 -10.51 3.96
C TYR A 84 -10.83 -9.28 4.41
N GLU A 85 -10.33 -8.07 4.12
CA GLU A 85 -11.02 -6.84 4.52
C GLU A 85 -12.40 -6.71 3.88
N TRP A 86 -12.56 -7.00 2.59
CA TRP A 86 -13.85 -6.82 1.94
C TRP A 86 -14.78 -8.04 2.03
N THR A 87 -14.25 -9.27 2.12
CA THR A 87 -15.10 -10.48 2.24
C THR A 87 -15.62 -10.72 3.66
N ASP A 88 -14.78 -10.45 4.65
CA ASP A 88 -15.04 -10.81 6.05
C ASP A 88 -15.18 -9.58 6.96
N MET A 89 -14.09 -8.80 7.10
CA MET A 89 -13.99 -7.78 8.14
C MET A 89 -15.05 -6.68 7.99
N TYR A 90 -15.04 -5.96 6.86
CA TYR A 90 -15.98 -4.85 6.64
C TYR A 90 -17.43 -5.33 6.45
N THR A 91 -17.64 -6.50 5.88
CA THR A 91 -18.97 -7.12 5.77
C THR A 91 -19.57 -7.32 7.14
N LYS A 92 -18.82 -7.94 8.05
CA LYS A 92 -19.23 -8.16 9.44
C LYS A 92 -19.44 -6.83 10.19
N PHE A 93 -18.51 -5.87 10.06
CA PHE A 93 -18.63 -4.57 10.72
C PHE A 93 -19.85 -3.78 10.24
N ALA A 94 -20.21 -3.90 8.95
CA ALA A 94 -21.41 -3.26 8.41
C ALA A 94 -22.70 -3.87 8.98
N GLU A 95 -22.74 -5.20 9.14
CA GLU A 95 -23.88 -5.91 9.76
C GLU A 95 -24.03 -5.52 11.23
N GLU A 96 -22.97 -5.61 12.02
CA GLU A 96 -22.96 -5.23 13.43
C GLU A 96 -23.39 -3.76 13.63
N ALA A 97 -22.87 -2.84 12.81
CA ALA A 97 -23.24 -1.43 12.88
C ALA A 97 -24.71 -1.17 12.52
N LYS A 98 -25.33 -1.98 11.63
CA LYS A 98 -26.76 -1.92 11.35
C LYS A 98 -27.58 -2.39 12.55
N GLU A 99 -27.20 -3.51 13.15
CA GLU A 99 -27.87 -4.06 14.33
C GLU A 99 -27.85 -3.08 15.51
N GLU A 100 -26.73 -2.38 15.69
CA GLU A 100 -26.57 -1.36 16.74
C GLU A 100 -27.22 0.00 16.38
N GLY A 101 -27.74 0.19 15.15
CA GLY A 101 -28.39 1.42 14.70
C GLY A 101 -27.44 2.48 14.14
N PHE A 102 -26.15 2.20 13.96
CA PHE A 102 -25.17 3.11 13.36
C PHE A 102 -25.20 3.08 11.83
N LEU A 103 -26.36 3.39 11.23
CA LEU A 103 -26.61 3.23 9.79
C LEU A 103 -25.63 3.98 8.89
N LYS A 104 -25.15 5.15 9.33
CA LYS A 104 -24.14 5.92 8.59
C LYS A 104 -22.79 5.18 8.54
N LEU A 105 -22.36 4.63 9.68
CA LEU A 105 -21.11 3.86 9.74
C LEU A 105 -21.22 2.55 8.97
N ALA A 106 -22.35 1.86 9.09
CA ALA A 106 -22.64 0.65 8.30
C ALA A 106 -22.48 0.93 6.79
N LYS A 107 -23.05 2.05 6.31
CA LYS A 107 -22.89 2.46 4.91
C LYS A 107 -21.46 2.79 4.54
N GLN A 108 -20.70 3.41 5.43
CA GLN A 108 -19.28 3.69 5.22
C GLN A 108 -18.47 2.40 5.11
N PHE A 109 -18.69 1.40 5.99
CA PHE A 109 -18.05 0.09 5.91
C PHE A 109 -18.34 -0.61 4.57
N GLU A 110 -19.60 -0.64 4.12
CA GLU A 110 -19.97 -1.18 2.81
C GLU A 110 -19.26 -0.48 1.62
N MET A 111 -19.07 0.82 1.73
CA MET A 111 -18.39 1.59 0.66
C MET A 111 -16.90 1.33 0.65
N VAL A 112 -16.27 1.26 1.82
CA VAL A 112 -14.85 0.93 1.95
C VAL A 112 -14.59 -0.49 1.46
N ALA A 113 -15.42 -1.48 1.84
CA ALA A 113 -15.31 -2.85 1.33
C ALA A 113 -15.25 -2.92 -0.21
N LYS A 114 -15.98 -2.06 -0.93
CA LYS A 114 -15.91 -2.00 -2.40
C LYS A 114 -14.58 -1.45 -2.90
N ILE A 115 -13.97 -0.52 -2.16
CA ILE A 115 -12.66 0.03 -2.50
C ILE A 115 -11.58 -1.05 -2.31
N GLU A 116 -11.63 -1.80 -1.19
CA GLU A 116 -10.66 -2.86 -0.91
C GLU A 116 -10.76 -4.01 -1.93
N LYS A 117 -11.94 -4.28 -2.47
CA LYS A 117 -12.09 -5.20 -3.61
C LYS A 117 -11.32 -4.72 -4.85
N GLU A 118 -11.40 -3.44 -5.20
CA GLU A 118 -10.64 -2.85 -6.31
C GLU A 118 -9.12 -2.88 -6.05
N HIS A 119 -8.70 -2.72 -4.78
CA HIS A 119 -7.30 -2.85 -4.38
C HIS A 119 -6.82 -4.29 -4.56
N GLU A 120 -7.58 -5.29 -4.12
CA GLU A 120 -7.27 -6.71 -4.33
C GLU A 120 -7.11 -7.02 -5.83
N GLU A 121 -8.09 -6.66 -6.66
CA GLU A 121 -8.05 -6.89 -8.11
C GLU A 121 -6.80 -6.27 -8.74
N ARG A 122 -6.44 -5.05 -8.33
CA ARG A 122 -5.22 -4.36 -8.76
C ARG A 122 -3.96 -5.13 -8.38
N TYR A 123 -3.83 -5.54 -7.11
CA TYR A 123 -2.65 -6.27 -6.65
C TYR A 123 -2.53 -7.64 -7.30
N ARG A 124 -3.63 -8.37 -7.51
CA ARG A 124 -3.64 -9.63 -8.25
C ARG A 124 -3.20 -9.45 -9.70
N LYS A 125 -3.66 -8.38 -10.35
CA LYS A 125 -3.25 -8.08 -11.73
C LYS A 125 -1.77 -7.73 -11.82
N LEU A 126 -1.23 -6.95 -10.89
CA LEU A 126 0.20 -6.64 -10.84
C LEU A 126 1.05 -7.90 -10.57
N LEU A 127 0.61 -8.75 -9.65
CA LEU A 127 1.24 -10.04 -9.37
C LEU A 127 1.30 -10.93 -10.61
N GLU A 128 0.18 -11.02 -11.33
CA GLU A 128 0.09 -11.77 -12.59
C GLU A 128 1.04 -11.19 -13.65
N ASN A 129 1.09 -9.88 -13.80
CA ASN A 129 1.99 -9.23 -14.75
C ASN A 129 3.47 -9.57 -14.49
N ILE A 130 3.89 -9.62 -13.21
CA ILE A 130 5.25 -10.04 -12.87
C ILE A 130 5.48 -11.52 -13.24
N LYS A 131 4.55 -12.40 -12.84
CA LYS A 131 4.65 -13.85 -13.12
C LYS A 131 4.72 -14.17 -14.61
N ASN A 132 3.98 -13.41 -15.41
CA ASN A 132 3.90 -13.60 -16.87
C ASN A 132 4.95 -12.77 -17.64
N GLY A 133 5.79 -11.99 -16.97
CA GLY A 133 6.80 -11.15 -17.62
C GLY A 133 6.23 -9.96 -18.40
N THR A 134 4.96 -9.57 -18.14
CA THR A 134 4.24 -8.54 -18.91
C THR A 134 4.31 -7.14 -18.31
N VAL A 135 5.11 -6.92 -17.26
CA VAL A 135 5.31 -5.58 -16.67
C VAL A 135 5.90 -4.61 -17.70
N PHE A 136 6.86 -5.07 -18.49
CA PHE A 136 7.57 -4.28 -19.50
C PHE A 136 7.39 -4.84 -20.92
N HIS A 137 6.43 -5.74 -21.10
CA HIS A 137 6.08 -6.37 -22.38
C HIS A 137 4.58 -6.28 -22.63
N SER A 138 4.19 -6.22 -23.90
CA SER A 138 2.81 -6.30 -24.37
C SER A 138 2.76 -7.06 -25.68
N GLU A 139 1.75 -7.91 -25.86
CA GLU A 139 1.49 -8.61 -27.14
C GLU A 139 1.24 -7.61 -28.27
N GLU A 140 0.64 -6.48 -27.96
CA GLU A 140 0.40 -5.40 -28.93
C GLU A 140 1.36 -4.24 -28.71
N LYS A 141 1.57 -3.45 -29.77
CA LYS A 141 2.32 -2.20 -29.67
C LYS A 141 1.58 -1.21 -28.79
N VAL A 142 2.22 -0.77 -27.73
CA VAL A 142 1.70 0.24 -26.77
C VAL A 142 2.66 1.41 -26.65
N ALA A 143 2.18 2.50 -26.08
CA ALA A 143 3.03 3.61 -25.70
C ALA A 143 3.62 3.36 -24.30
N TRP A 144 4.95 3.32 -24.23
CA TRP A 144 5.74 3.28 -23.00
C TRP A 144 6.22 4.69 -22.66
N GLU A 145 5.80 5.20 -21.53
CA GLU A 145 6.15 6.54 -21.05
C GLU A 145 7.29 6.48 -20.04
N CYS A 146 8.36 7.23 -20.32
CA CYS A 146 9.44 7.42 -19.36
C CYS A 146 8.99 8.33 -18.22
N MET A 147 9.00 7.82 -16.98
CA MET A 147 8.58 8.56 -15.78
C MET A 147 9.54 9.71 -15.40
N GLU A 148 10.77 9.74 -15.94
CA GLU A 148 11.74 10.82 -15.65
C GLU A 148 11.56 12.01 -16.60
N CYS A 149 11.42 11.78 -17.93
CA CYS A 149 11.44 12.86 -18.90
C CYS A 149 10.21 12.95 -19.80
N GLY A 150 9.24 12.04 -19.65
CA GLY A 150 8.01 12.03 -20.44
C GLY A 150 8.19 11.50 -21.89
N HIS A 151 9.38 11.00 -22.28
CA HIS A 151 9.57 10.40 -23.59
C HIS A 151 8.61 9.23 -23.84
N LEU A 152 7.99 9.18 -25.01
CA LEU A 152 7.13 8.09 -25.44
C LEU A 152 7.86 7.17 -26.43
N HIS A 153 7.94 5.90 -26.07
CA HIS A 153 8.41 4.84 -26.95
C HIS A 153 7.23 3.97 -27.36
N TYR A 154 7.10 3.66 -28.66
CA TYR A 154 6.02 2.81 -29.18
C TYR A 154 6.59 1.47 -29.59
N GLY A 155 6.09 0.39 -28.96
CA GLY A 155 6.56 -0.96 -29.25
C GLY A 155 5.91 -1.98 -28.31
N ASN A 156 6.27 -3.26 -28.53
CA ASN A 156 5.84 -4.35 -27.67
C ASN A 156 6.57 -4.33 -26.31
N ASP A 157 7.81 -3.85 -26.30
CA ASP A 157 8.67 -3.82 -25.11
C ASP A 157 9.02 -2.39 -24.71
N ALA A 158 9.10 -2.15 -23.40
CA ALA A 158 9.76 -0.96 -22.87
C ALA A 158 11.25 -1.02 -23.20
N PRO A 159 11.87 0.08 -23.68
CA PRO A 159 13.29 0.10 -24.05
C PRO A 159 14.19 -0.14 -22.84
N ALA A 160 15.36 -0.77 -23.04
CA ALA A 160 16.32 -1.03 -21.96
C ALA A 160 16.81 0.28 -21.30
N LYS A 161 16.95 1.34 -22.11
CA LYS A 161 17.27 2.69 -21.65
C LYS A 161 16.49 3.73 -22.43
N CYS A 162 16.13 4.82 -21.75
CA CYS A 162 15.48 5.95 -22.41
C CYS A 162 16.47 6.64 -23.36
N PRO A 163 16.14 6.82 -24.67
CA PRO A 163 17.03 7.45 -25.63
C PRO A 163 17.22 8.95 -25.37
N VAL A 164 16.37 9.57 -24.58
CA VAL A 164 16.41 11.02 -24.27
C VAL A 164 17.22 11.31 -23.01
N CYS A 165 16.93 10.61 -21.90
CA CYS A 165 17.55 10.91 -20.59
C CYS A 165 18.41 9.79 -20.01
N GLY A 166 18.52 8.63 -20.68
CA GLY A 166 19.33 7.50 -20.23
C GLY A 166 18.73 6.68 -19.07
N ALA A 167 17.54 7.01 -18.60
CA ALA A 167 16.86 6.27 -17.51
C ALA A 167 16.67 4.80 -17.88
N ASP A 168 16.81 3.92 -16.89
CA ASP A 168 16.68 2.48 -17.08
C ASP A 168 15.23 2.05 -17.36
N LYS A 169 15.07 0.82 -17.91
CA LYS A 169 13.79 0.17 -18.23
C LYS A 169 12.77 0.26 -17.09
N ALA A 170 13.24 0.15 -15.84
CA ALA A 170 12.42 0.26 -14.63
C ALA A 170 11.67 1.60 -14.48
N LYS A 171 12.09 2.64 -15.22
CA LYS A 171 11.46 3.95 -15.26
C LYS A 171 10.43 4.12 -16.37
N PHE A 172 10.05 3.03 -17.03
CA PHE A 172 8.97 3.06 -18.01
C PHE A 172 7.68 2.45 -17.45
N LYS A 173 6.57 3.04 -17.83
CA LYS A 173 5.21 2.53 -17.57
C LYS A 173 4.40 2.53 -18.87
N ARG A 174 3.37 1.71 -18.94
CA ARG A 174 2.36 1.85 -20.02
C ARG A 174 1.65 3.20 -19.84
N ARG A 175 1.57 3.98 -20.91
CA ARG A 175 0.84 5.24 -20.87
C ARG A 175 -0.66 4.98 -20.74
N ALA A 176 -1.28 5.54 -19.72
CA ALA A 176 -2.72 5.61 -19.62
C ALA A 176 -3.21 6.90 -20.30
N VAL A 177 -4.23 6.78 -21.16
CA VAL A 177 -4.90 7.92 -21.80
C VAL A 177 -6.38 7.77 -21.45
N ASN A 178 -6.79 8.45 -20.41
CA ASN A 178 -8.15 8.39 -19.88
C ASN A 178 -8.78 9.79 -19.65
N TYR A 179 -8.34 10.77 -20.42
CA TYR A 179 -8.81 12.14 -20.43
C TYR A 179 -9.27 12.57 -21.83
#